data_a06e68cec9305a3ef798b6571e593703
#
_entry.id   a06e68cec9305a3ef798b6571e593703
#
_cell.length_a   1.000
_cell.length_b   1.000
_cell.length_c   1.000
_cell.angle_alpha   90.00
_cell.angle_beta   90.00
_cell.angle_gamma   90.00
#
_symmetry.space_group_name_H-M   'P 1'
#
loop_
_entity.id
_entity.type
_entity.pdbx_description
1 polymer ?
#
loop_
_entity_poly.entity_id
_entity_poly.type
_entity_poly.pdbx_seq_one_letter_code
_entity_poly.pdbx_strand_id
1 'polypeptide(L)'
;MREKRTPIPVGECVGRVMQYVKSGKQEIIALEEAHGRFLAEDLMADHDVPAFNRSPYDGFAIRSQDTKKASSLHPVELDVRGEIGAGSVFEHTVNAMQAVRIMTGAPIPKGCDAVAMLEVTKEYTKDNQPVVQIKRSFNSGDNISFQGEETKKGTMLVSKGTYITPGVAALLATFGYSNVAVFKKPVVGLLATGSELVEVRDPVQRGKIRNSNAHMLRAQIEKAGGEVNYFGIMPDDLSQCYSAVKSALLEVDMLITTGGVSVGDYDYLPEVYKQLQAEVLFNKIAMRPGSVTTVARMEDKLLFGLSGNPTACYVGFELLARPVISTYAGKRTPHLRKEKALLGKDFLKPNPFMRFVSGRLSYREGQLIASPLSFTKSSAVSSLAHADTLIIFPGGTRGYKEGMLVDVLLLDDVQGSEWPW
;
A
#
# COMPACT_ATOMS: atom_id res chain seq x y z
N MET A 1 -12.07 -29.60 -34.36
CA MET A 1 -12.10 -30.31 -33.04
C MET A 1 -11.93 -29.28 -31.95
N ARG A 2 -12.88 -29.16 -31.01
CA ARG A 2 -12.70 -28.24 -29.86
C ARG A 2 -11.50 -28.67 -29.05
N GLU A 3 -10.59 -27.74 -28.75
CA GLU A 3 -9.41 -27.97 -27.93
C GLU A 3 -9.80 -28.52 -26.54
N LYS A 4 -9.23 -29.67 -26.14
CA LYS A 4 -9.50 -30.27 -24.83
C LYS A 4 -8.73 -29.53 -23.76
N ARG A 5 -9.40 -28.58 -23.08
CA ARG A 5 -8.81 -27.75 -22.01
C ARG A 5 -8.82 -28.52 -20.69
N THR A 6 -7.66 -28.76 -20.13
CA THR A 6 -7.50 -29.39 -18.80
C THR A 6 -7.43 -28.32 -17.72
N PRO A 7 -8.33 -28.31 -16.71
CA PRO A 7 -8.26 -27.35 -15.62
C PRO A 7 -7.08 -27.67 -14.71
N ILE A 8 -6.25 -26.66 -14.40
CA ILE A 8 -5.14 -26.76 -13.44
C ILE A 8 -5.47 -26.04 -12.13
N PRO A 9 -4.86 -26.44 -10.99
CA PRO A 9 -5.10 -25.82 -9.69
C PRO A 9 -4.77 -24.32 -9.68
N VAL A 10 -5.49 -23.54 -8.85
CA VAL A 10 -5.31 -22.09 -8.75
C VAL A 10 -3.87 -21.71 -8.37
N GLY A 11 -3.32 -22.32 -7.33
CA GLY A 11 -1.94 -22.05 -6.90
C GLY A 11 -0.91 -22.32 -7.98
N GLU A 12 -1.10 -23.39 -8.79
CA GLU A 12 -0.23 -23.68 -9.94
C GLU A 12 -0.35 -22.61 -11.03
N CYS A 13 -1.58 -22.13 -11.33
CA CYS A 13 -1.79 -21.03 -12.28
C CYS A 13 -1.07 -19.76 -11.82
N VAL A 14 -1.24 -19.38 -10.55
CA VAL A 14 -0.56 -18.22 -9.96
C VAL A 14 0.96 -18.40 -10.03
N GLY A 15 1.48 -19.57 -9.65
CA GLY A 15 2.90 -19.88 -9.72
C GLY A 15 3.48 -19.74 -11.13
N ARG A 16 2.77 -20.29 -12.16
CA ARG A 16 3.19 -20.14 -13.57
C ARG A 16 3.26 -18.68 -14.02
N VAL A 17 2.30 -17.85 -13.61
CA VAL A 17 2.30 -16.41 -13.94
C VAL A 17 3.47 -15.72 -13.25
N MET A 18 3.63 -15.93 -11.94
CA MET A 18 4.64 -15.23 -11.14
C MET A 18 6.09 -15.56 -11.54
N GLN A 19 6.36 -16.69 -12.20
CA GLN A 19 7.67 -17.01 -12.75
C GLN A 19 8.18 -16.02 -13.80
N TYR A 20 7.27 -15.31 -14.47
CA TYR A 20 7.60 -14.33 -15.52
C TYR A 20 7.56 -12.88 -15.04
N VAL A 21 7.27 -12.67 -13.76
CA VAL A 21 7.18 -11.32 -13.19
C VAL A 21 8.57 -10.82 -12.81
N LYS A 22 8.90 -9.62 -13.29
CA LYS A 22 10.14 -8.92 -12.96
C LYS A 22 9.84 -7.74 -12.05
N SER A 23 10.83 -7.29 -11.31
CA SER A 23 10.77 -6.01 -10.59
C SER A 23 10.56 -4.86 -11.59
N GLY A 24 9.71 -3.92 -11.24
CA GLY A 24 9.44 -2.75 -12.08
C GLY A 24 10.65 -1.84 -12.26
N LYS A 25 10.56 -0.94 -13.23
CA LYS A 25 11.53 0.15 -13.45
C LYS A 25 11.43 1.16 -12.31
N GLN A 26 12.47 1.97 -12.15
CA GLN A 26 12.52 3.06 -11.19
C GLN A 26 12.31 4.39 -11.89
N GLU A 27 11.79 5.36 -11.15
CA GLU A 27 11.70 6.76 -11.56
C GLU A 27 11.93 7.66 -10.34
N ILE A 28 12.29 8.92 -10.60
CA ILE A 28 12.45 9.92 -9.54
C ILE A 28 11.29 10.89 -9.66
N ILE A 29 10.58 11.13 -8.57
CA ILE A 29 9.42 12.02 -8.50
C ILE A 29 9.57 13.01 -7.33
N ALA A 30 8.82 14.10 -7.37
CA ALA A 30 8.76 15.04 -6.25
C ALA A 30 8.13 14.38 -5.01
N LEU A 31 8.55 14.80 -3.82
CA LEU A 31 8.03 14.26 -2.55
C LEU A 31 6.50 14.39 -2.45
N GLU A 32 5.94 15.49 -2.97
CA GLU A 32 4.51 15.78 -2.97
C GLU A 32 3.69 14.72 -3.75
N GLU A 33 4.32 14.05 -4.71
CA GLU A 33 3.70 13.01 -5.55
C GLU A 33 4.00 11.60 -5.05
N ALA A 34 4.84 11.47 -4.00
CA ALA A 34 5.38 10.18 -3.57
C ALA A 34 4.39 9.34 -2.73
N HIS A 35 3.38 9.95 -2.09
CA HIS A 35 2.39 9.22 -1.31
C HIS A 35 1.67 8.17 -2.18
N GLY A 36 1.51 6.97 -1.65
CA GLY A 36 0.87 5.87 -2.39
C GLY A 36 1.79 5.11 -3.35
N ARG A 37 3.06 5.50 -3.45
CA ARG A 37 4.09 4.81 -4.23
C ARG A 37 4.92 3.88 -3.33
N PHE A 38 5.78 3.08 -3.93
CA PHE A 38 6.71 2.21 -3.22
C PHE A 38 8.15 2.68 -3.45
N LEU A 39 8.94 2.77 -2.37
CA LEU A 39 10.35 3.16 -2.43
C LEU A 39 11.15 2.20 -3.33
N ALA A 40 11.95 2.76 -4.25
CA ALA A 40 12.80 1.99 -5.14
C ALA A 40 14.23 1.79 -4.60
N GLU A 41 14.57 2.45 -3.48
CA GLU A 41 15.84 2.32 -2.77
C GLU A 41 15.62 2.38 -1.26
N ASP A 42 16.64 2.03 -0.49
CA ASP A 42 16.62 2.14 0.96
C ASP A 42 16.77 3.61 1.37
N LEU A 43 15.95 4.05 2.31
CA LEU A 43 16.04 5.39 2.89
C LEU A 43 17.06 5.39 4.03
N MET A 44 18.11 6.21 3.91
CA MET A 44 19.18 6.33 4.90
C MET A 44 19.15 7.69 5.60
N ALA A 45 19.45 7.71 6.89
CA ALA A 45 19.67 8.95 7.63
C ALA A 45 20.98 9.61 7.19
N ASP A 46 20.93 10.81 6.63
CA ASP A 46 22.09 11.56 6.19
C ASP A 46 22.67 12.48 7.29
N HIS A 47 21.91 12.70 8.36
CA HIS A 47 22.29 13.43 9.58
C HIS A 47 21.65 12.81 10.83
N ASP A 48 22.05 13.32 12.00
CA ASP A 48 21.46 12.93 13.29
C ASP A 48 20.10 13.59 13.51
N VAL A 49 19.18 12.89 14.19
CA VAL A 49 17.89 13.46 14.65
C VAL A 49 17.77 13.22 16.17
N PRO A 50 17.63 14.29 16.99
CA PRO A 50 17.79 15.71 16.63
C PRO A 50 19.19 16.04 16.11
N ALA A 51 19.30 17.10 15.31
CA ALA A 51 20.58 17.54 14.71
C ALA A 51 21.55 18.16 15.72
N PHE A 52 21.06 18.52 16.89
CA PHE A 52 21.82 19.13 18.03
C PHE A 52 21.10 18.84 19.34
N ASN A 53 21.85 19.02 20.46
CA ASN A 53 21.26 18.95 21.79
C ASN A 53 20.26 20.09 21.98
N ARG A 54 19.00 19.77 22.33
CA ARG A 54 17.89 20.72 22.44
C ARG A 54 17.09 20.54 23.73
N SER A 55 16.37 21.59 24.14
CA SER A 55 15.41 21.48 25.21
C SER A 55 14.11 20.84 24.78
N PRO A 56 13.64 19.76 25.43
CA PRO A 56 12.29 19.25 25.22
C PRO A 56 11.22 20.01 26.02
N TYR A 57 11.60 20.96 26.84
CA TYR A 57 10.71 21.73 27.73
C TYR A 57 11.02 23.22 27.68
N ASP A 58 10.03 24.03 28.03
CA ASP A 58 10.24 25.44 28.40
C ASP A 58 10.83 25.53 29.78
N GLY A 59 11.84 26.41 29.94
CA GLY A 59 12.56 26.50 31.21
C GLY A 59 13.79 27.38 31.16
N PHE A 60 14.81 26.98 31.89
CA PHE A 60 16.08 27.67 31.95
C PHE A 60 17.23 26.68 31.68
N ALA A 61 18.02 26.96 30.68
CA ALA A 61 19.27 26.26 30.43
C ALA A 61 20.29 26.71 31.49
N ILE A 62 20.86 25.75 32.19
CA ILE A 62 21.70 25.96 33.38
C ILE A 62 22.94 25.08 33.33
N ARG A 63 23.91 25.42 34.18
CA ARG A 63 25.00 24.53 34.53
C ARG A 63 24.57 23.70 35.74
N SER A 64 24.50 22.41 35.61
CA SER A 64 24.10 21.48 36.69
C SER A 64 24.95 21.67 37.95
N GLN A 65 26.26 21.97 37.76
CA GLN A 65 27.20 22.20 38.85
C GLN A 65 26.79 23.34 39.78
N ASP A 66 26.16 24.39 39.26
CA ASP A 66 25.74 25.55 40.04
C ASP A 66 24.57 25.22 40.98
N THR A 67 23.81 24.13 40.66
CA THR A 67 22.63 23.70 41.43
C THR A 67 22.90 22.58 42.43
N LYS A 68 24.12 22.04 42.54
CA LYS A 68 24.45 20.87 43.40
C LYS A 68 24.02 20.99 44.85
N LYS A 69 24.01 22.21 45.40
CA LYS A 69 23.61 22.50 46.79
C LYS A 69 22.18 23.03 46.90
N ALA A 70 21.45 23.15 45.79
CA ALA A 70 20.08 23.66 45.74
C ALA A 70 19.12 22.72 46.45
N SER A 71 18.27 23.28 47.32
CA SER A 71 17.18 22.59 47.98
C SER A 71 16.04 23.57 48.26
N SER A 72 14.88 23.05 48.65
CA SER A 72 13.74 23.91 49.03
C SER A 72 14.05 24.88 50.15
N LEU A 73 14.97 24.51 51.08
CA LEU A 73 15.40 25.36 52.20
C LEU A 73 16.57 26.29 51.81
N HIS A 74 17.35 25.89 50.84
CA HIS A 74 18.53 26.64 50.36
C HIS A 74 18.45 26.73 48.81
N PRO A 75 17.57 27.56 48.27
CA PRO A 75 17.47 27.73 46.82
C PRO A 75 18.69 28.47 46.29
N VAL A 76 19.05 28.18 45.03
CA VAL A 76 20.11 28.87 44.30
C VAL A 76 19.51 29.87 43.36
N GLU A 77 20.06 31.08 43.29
CA GLU A 77 19.67 32.15 42.34
C GLU A 77 20.70 32.21 41.22
N LEU A 78 20.22 32.24 39.98
CA LEU A 78 21.05 32.40 38.78
C LEU A 78 20.60 33.63 37.97
N ASP A 79 21.58 34.42 37.50
CA ASP A 79 21.32 35.58 36.65
C ASP A 79 20.83 35.13 35.26
N VAL A 80 19.69 35.59 34.81
CA VAL A 80 19.16 35.29 33.48
C VAL A 80 19.81 36.22 32.47
N ARG A 81 20.62 35.67 31.55
CA ARG A 81 21.43 36.45 30.60
C ARG A 81 20.77 36.69 29.26
N GLY A 82 19.61 36.12 29.03
CA GLY A 82 18.80 36.24 27.83
C GLY A 82 17.78 35.17 27.70
N GLU A 83 17.11 35.17 26.55
CA GLU A 83 16.05 34.21 26.20
C GLU A 83 16.29 33.72 24.77
N ILE A 84 16.05 32.43 24.54
CA ILE A 84 16.09 31.81 23.19
C ILE A 84 14.89 30.92 22.95
N GLY A 85 14.33 31.05 21.75
CA GLY A 85 13.30 30.17 21.22
C GLY A 85 13.83 29.20 20.18
N ALA A 86 12.95 28.32 19.72
CA ALA A 86 13.26 27.45 18.59
C ALA A 86 13.68 28.28 17.36
N GLY A 87 14.73 27.84 16.66
CA GLY A 87 15.29 28.58 15.51
C GLY A 87 16.28 29.69 15.88
N SER A 88 16.53 29.95 17.18
CA SER A 88 17.51 30.92 17.66
C SER A 88 18.67 30.21 18.37
N VAL A 89 19.85 30.86 18.41
CA VAL A 89 21.04 30.35 19.11
C VAL A 89 21.54 31.43 20.08
N PHE A 90 21.95 31.02 21.28
CA PHE A 90 22.59 31.91 22.22
C PHE A 90 24.10 31.97 21.92
N GLU A 91 24.56 33.12 21.39
CA GLU A 91 25.92 33.28 20.87
C GLU A 91 27.02 33.29 21.94
N HIS A 92 26.65 33.56 23.21
CA HIS A 92 27.62 33.69 24.30
C HIS A 92 27.71 32.39 25.11
N THR A 93 28.84 32.22 25.79
CA THR A 93 29.02 31.14 26.77
C THR A 93 28.33 31.50 28.06
N VAL A 94 27.54 30.60 28.62
CA VAL A 94 26.91 30.73 29.93
C VAL A 94 27.96 30.38 31.01
N ASN A 95 28.28 31.36 31.86
CA ASN A 95 29.27 31.23 32.93
C ASN A 95 28.62 30.75 34.24
N ALA A 96 29.46 30.60 35.29
CA ALA A 96 28.99 30.22 36.61
C ALA A 96 27.92 31.18 37.15
N MET A 97 26.87 30.63 37.79
CA MET A 97 25.75 31.35 38.37
C MET A 97 24.90 32.13 37.34
N GLN A 98 24.95 31.72 36.07
CA GLN A 98 24.13 32.28 34.99
C GLN A 98 23.18 31.21 34.42
N ALA A 99 22.08 31.67 33.84
CA ALA A 99 21.09 30.89 33.14
C ALA A 99 20.62 31.61 31.87
N VAL A 100 20.08 30.86 30.92
CA VAL A 100 19.37 31.39 29.73
C VAL A 100 17.95 30.82 29.71
N ARG A 101 16.96 31.68 29.61
CA ARG A 101 15.58 31.24 29.39
C ARG A 101 15.49 30.54 28.06
N ILE A 102 14.98 29.31 28.03
CA ILE A 102 14.99 28.45 26.86
C ILE A 102 13.57 27.91 26.61
N MET A 103 13.16 27.94 25.35
CA MET A 103 11.90 27.35 24.92
C MET A 103 12.12 25.96 24.31
N THR A 104 11.06 25.17 24.28
CA THR A 104 11.02 23.86 23.64
C THR A 104 11.56 23.91 22.22
N GLY A 105 12.47 22.99 21.88
CA GLY A 105 13.12 22.89 20.57
C GLY A 105 14.36 23.77 20.38
N ALA A 106 14.64 24.70 21.29
CA ALA A 106 15.83 25.55 21.20
C ALA A 106 17.11 24.77 21.54
N PRO A 107 18.25 25.08 20.89
CA PRO A 107 19.53 24.44 21.16
C PRO A 107 20.05 24.80 22.55
N ILE A 108 20.69 23.82 23.21
CA ILE A 108 21.31 24.05 24.54
C ILE A 108 22.48 25.02 24.38
N PRO A 109 22.50 26.16 25.10
CA PRO A 109 23.56 27.13 25.02
C PRO A 109 24.90 26.54 25.48
N LYS A 110 25.98 27.03 24.90
CA LYS A 110 27.35 26.67 25.29
C LYS A 110 27.58 26.98 26.76
N GLY A 111 28.07 25.99 27.52
CA GLY A 111 28.31 26.09 28.96
C GLY A 111 27.18 25.53 29.81
N CYS A 112 25.97 25.31 29.24
CA CYS A 112 24.87 24.62 29.91
C CYS A 112 24.90 23.12 29.64
N ASP A 113 24.45 22.35 30.64
CA ASP A 113 24.42 20.88 30.59
C ASP A 113 23.14 20.29 31.24
N ALA A 114 22.16 21.14 31.57
CA ALA A 114 20.85 20.75 32.09
C ALA A 114 19.80 21.82 31.79
N VAL A 115 18.51 21.45 31.82
CA VAL A 115 17.38 22.38 31.75
C VAL A 115 16.50 22.24 32.99
N ALA A 116 16.28 23.35 33.66
CA ALA A 116 15.31 23.45 34.74
C ALA A 116 13.97 23.92 34.16
N MET A 117 12.93 23.07 34.22
CA MET A 117 11.60 23.36 33.69
C MET A 117 10.96 24.52 34.46
N LEU A 118 10.11 25.29 33.81
CA LEU A 118 9.38 26.44 34.41
C LEU A 118 8.62 26.04 35.66
N GLU A 119 8.01 24.86 35.69
CA GLU A 119 7.17 24.36 36.79
C GLU A 119 7.92 24.19 38.12
N VAL A 120 9.24 24.04 38.04
CA VAL A 120 10.10 23.81 39.24
C VAL A 120 11.02 24.99 39.52
N THR A 121 10.80 26.13 38.86
CA THR A 121 11.61 27.36 39.01
C THR A 121 10.72 28.52 39.41
N LYS A 122 11.33 29.62 39.86
CA LYS A 122 10.65 30.89 40.14
C LYS A 122 11.48 32.04 39.57
N GLU A 123 10.95 32.71 38.58
CA GLU A 123 11.55 33.90 37.95
C GLU A 123 11.09 35.16 38.68
N TYR A 124 11.99 36.14 38.89
CA TYR A 124 11.71 37.45 39.44
C TYR A 124 12.83 38.44 39.10
N THR A 125 12.58 39.71 39.36
CA THR A 125 13.57 40.77 39.18
C THR A 125 14.23 41.14 40.52
N LYS A 126 15.58 41.16 40.53
CA LYS A 126 16.41 41.61 41.67
C LYS A 126 17.38 42.64 41.15
N ASP A 127 17.42 43.82 41.79
CA ASP A 127 18.33 44.91 41.40
C ASP A 127 18.24 45.28 39.90
N ASN A 128 17.02 45.31 39.35
CA ASN A 128 16.75 45.50 37.93
C ASN A 128 17.33 44.45 36.98
N GLN A 129 17.73 43.27 37.49
CA GLN A 129 18.20 42.15 36.70
C GLN A 129 17.25 40.95 36.84
N PRO A 130 16.95 40.24 35.75
CA PRO A 130 16.14 39.03 35.81
C PRO A 130 16.93 37.90 36.47
N VAL A 131 16.30 37.22 37.41
CA VAL A 131 16.90 36.12 38.19
C VAL A 131 15.94 34.95 38.21
N VAL A 132 16.49 33.74 38.11
CA VAL A 132 15.74 32.50 38.31
C VAL A 132 16.19 31.80 39.58
N GLN A 133 15.23 31.44 40.42
CA GLN A 133 15.44 30.66 41.65
C GLN A 133 15.19 29.19 41.39
N ILE A 134 16.16 28.35 41.77
CA ILE A 134 16.14 26.88 41.59
C ILE A 134 16.19 26.23 42.97
N LYS A 135 15.22 25.34 43.27
CA LYS A 135 14.95 24.73 44.55
C LYS A 135 15.39 23.26 44.66
N ARG A 136 16.00 22.73 43.65
CA ARG A 136 16.51 21.35 43.60
C ARG A 136 17.81 21.27 42.79
N SER A 137 18.62 20.25 43.09
CA SER A 137 19.80 19.95 42.27
C SER A 137 19.39 19.30 40.94
N PHE A 138 20.20 19.54 39.92
CA PHE A 138 20.14 18.91 38.59
C PHE A 138 21.45 18.18 38.31
N ASN A 139 21.38 17.12 37.54
CA ASN A 139 22.54 16.43 37.02
C ASN A 139 22.80 16.87 35.58
N SER A 140 24.02 16.66 35.10
CA SER A 140 24.37 16.85 33.71
C SER A 140 23.53 15.90 32.84
N GLY A 141 22.89 16.44 31.81
CA GLY A 141 21.98 15.74 30.93
C GLY A 141 20.50 15.82 31.32
N ASP A 142 20.16 16.32 32.52
CA ASP A 142 18.77 16.41 32.95
C ASP A 142 17.98 17.32 32.00
N ASN A 143 16.84 16.76 31.45
CA ASN A 143 15.92 17.46 30.55
C ASN A 143 16.59 17.98 29.25
N ILE A 144 17.51 17.23 28.70
CA ILE A 144 18.12 17.48 27.38
C ILE A 144 17.76 16.34 26.44
N SER A 145 17.27 16.70 25.28
CA SER A 145 17.16 15.80 24.14
C SER A 145 18.48 15.85 23.38
N PHE A 146 19.23 14.74 23.43
CA PHE A 146 20.58 14.71 22.88
C PHE A 146 20.59 14.53 21.36
N GLN A 147 21.59 15.11 20.71
CA GLN A 147 21.86 14.90 19.30
C GLN A 147 21.90 13.40 18.96
N GLY A 148 21.11 12.98 17.95
CA GLY A 148 21.07 11.60 17.47
C GLY A 148 20.42 10.59 18.42
N GLU A 149 19.70 11.04 19.46
CA GLU A 149 19.02 10.11 20.39
C GLU A 149 17.89 9.33 19.72
N GLU A 150 17.20 9.94 18.74
CA GLU A 150 16.15 9.28 17.95
C GLU A 150 16.76 8.48 16.81
N THR A 151 17.62 9.12 16.04
CA THR A 151 18.23 8.51 14.83
C THR A 151 19.65 9.04 14.63
N LYS A 152 20.60 8.15 14.42
CA LYS A 152 21.97 8.50 14.06
C LYS A 152 22.18 8.48 12.56
N LYS A 153 23.02 9.36 12.06
CA LYS A 153 23.51 9.37 10.67
C LYS A 153 23.99 7.97 10.25
N GLY A 154 23.60 7.54 9.06
CA GLY A 154 23.93 6.23 8.51
C GLY A 154 22.98 5.09 8.92
N THR A 155 21.97 5.37 9.74
CA THR A 155 20.94 4.39 10.08
C THR A 155 20.02 4.18 8.87
N MET A 156 19.72 2.92 8.55
CA MET A 156 18.66 2.59 7.58
C MET A 156 17.30 2.84 8.25
N LEU A 157 16.53 3.76 7.69
CA LEU A 157 15.23 4.19 8.23
C LEU A 157 14.08 3.34 7.71
N VAL A 158 14.06 3.16 6.40
CA VAL A 158 12.99 2.44 5.70
C VAL A 158 13.60 1.70 4.49
N SER A 159 13.23 0.45 4.31
CA SER A 159 13.78 -0.36 3.23
C SER A 159 13.06 -0.16 1.89
N LYS A 160 13.77 -0.37 0.81
CA LYS A 160 13.23 -0.51 -0.56
C LYS A 160 11.97 -1.39 -0.57
N GLY A 161 10.97 -1.03 -1.40
CA GLY A 161 9.69 -1.75 -1.49
C GLY A 161 8.70 -1.40 -0.39
N THR A 162 9.02 -0.45 0.49
CA THR A 162 8.06 0.05 1.49
C THR A 162 7.09 1.03 0.84
N TYR A 163 5.81 0.89 1.17
CA TYR A 163 4.76 1.82 0.77
C TYR A 163 4.93 3.17 1.47
N ILE A 164 4.88 4.26 0.72
CA ILE A 164 5.05 5.61 1.24
C ILE A 164 3.73 6.06 1.89
N THR A 165 3.64 5.82 3.20
CA THR A 165 2.57 6.31 4.07
C THR A 165 2.83 7.78 4.45
N PRO A 166 1.86 8.48 5.08
CA PRO A 166 2.11 9.82 5.63
C PRO A 166 3.32 9.86 6.59
N GLY A 167 3.53 8.83 7.40
CA GLY A 167 4.70 8.73 8.28
C GLY A 167 6.03 8.61 7.53
N VAL A 168 6.05 7.82 6.46
CA VAL A 168 7.24 7.71 5.58
C VAL A 168 7.49 9.04 4.85
N ALA A 169 6.44 9.73 4.40
CA ALA A 169 6.58 11.04 3.77
C ALA A 169 7.15 12.09 4.76
N ALA A 170 6.70 12.09 6.02
CA ALA A 170 7.28 12.96 7.06
C ALA A 170 8.76 12.64 7.30
N LEU A 171 9.12 11.36 7.31
CA LEU A 171 10.52 10.93 7.47
C LEU A 171 11.39 11.38 6.28
N LEU A 172 10.90 11.20 5.03
CA LEU A 172 11.57 11.70 3.83
C LEU A 172 11.82 13.22 3.92
N ALA A 173 10.81 13.99 4.33
CA ALA A 173 10.94 15.43 4.53
C ALA A 173 11.94 15.80 5.62
N THR A 174 11.95 15.07 6.74
CA THR A 174 12.91 15.28 7.85
C THR A 174 14.35 15.16 7.37
N PHE A 175 14.64 14.22 6.48
CA PHE A 175 15.96 13.98 5.93
C PHE A 175 16.21 14.71 4.58
N GLY A 176 15.36 15.67 4.20
CA GLY A 176 15.58 16.56 3.05
C GLY A 176 15.42 15.92 1.67
N TYR A 177 14.73 14.79 1.57
CA TYR A 177 14.45 14.13 0.29
C TYR A 177 13.35 14.87 -0.47
N SER A 178 13.69 15.93 -1.18
CA SER A 178 12.75 16.67 -2.06
C SER A 178 12.38 15.86 -3.31
N ASN A 179 13.24 14.95 -3.73
CA ASN A 179 13.02 14.00 -4.82
C ASN A 179 13.21 12.58 -4.29
N VAL A 180 12.33 11.67 -4.69
CA VAL A 180 12.23 10.33 -4.15
C VAL A 180 12.32 9.32 -5.27
N ALA A 181 13.22 8.34 -5.15
CA ALA A 181 13.27 7.19 -6.04
C ALA A 181 12.14 6.21 -5.70
N VAL A 182 11.23 6.01 -6.64
CA VAL A 182 10.08 5.11 -6.51
C VAL A 182 10.03 4.11 -7.66
N PHE A 183 9.32 3.01 -7.46
CA PHE A 183 9.00 2.14 -8.59
C PHE A 183 8.00 2.82 -9.52
N LYS A 184 8.28 2.77 -10.84
CA LYS A 184 7.37 3.27 -11.86
C LYS A 184 6.10 2.44 -11.89
N LYS A 185 4.93 3.09 -12.03
CA LYS A 185 3.67 2.39 -12.22
C LYS A 185 3.69 1.65 -13.57
N PRO A 186 3.36 0.35 -13.64
CA PRO A 186 3.23 -0.33 -14.91
C PRO A 186 2.03 0.20 -15.69
N VAL A 187 2.18 0.36 -16.99
CA VAL A 187 1.08 0.71 -17.90
C VAL A 187 0.36 -0.58 -18.31
N VAL A 188 -0.92 -0.67 -17.97
CA VAL A 188 -1.77 -1.83 -18.25
C VAL A 188 -2.75 -1.49 -19.36
N GLY A 189 -2.63 -2.17 -20.48
CA GLY A 189 -3.61 -2.09 -21.56
C GLY A 189 -4.92 -2.79 -21.17
N LEU A 190 -6.02 -2.18 -21.51
CA LEU A 190 -7.35 -2.74 -21.27
C LEU A 190 -8.19 -2.70 -22.53
N LEU A 191 -8.65 -3.88 -22.99
CA LEU A 191 -9.52 -4.07 -24.12
C LEU A 191 -10.75 -4.86 -23.71
N ALA A 192 -11.93 -4.44 -24.17
CA ALA A 192 -13.17 -5.21 -24.01
C ALA A 192 -13.56 -5.88 -25.35
N THR A 193 -14.13 -7.07 -25.30
CA THR A 193 -14.67 -7.77 -26.48
C THR A 193 -16.11 -8.17 -26.21
N GLY A 194 -16.94 -8.04 -27.23
CA GLY A 194 -18.36 -8.45 -27.22
C GLY A 194 -19.21 -7.49 -28.03
N SER A 195 -19.87 -8.04 -29.04
CA SER A 195 -20.82 -7.27 -29.90
C SER A 195 -22.02 -6.75 -29.10
N GLU A 196 -22.31 -7.34 -27.94
CA GLU A 196 -23.35 -6.88 -27.02
C GLU A 196 -22.99 -5.60 -26.27
N LEU A 197 -21.70 -5.23 -26.20
CA LEU A 197 -21.22 -4.13 -25.36
C LEU A 197 -21.46 -2.77 -26.02
N VAL A 198 -21.81 -1.79 -25.20
CA VAL A 198 -21.80 -0.36 -25.54
C VAL A 198 -21.04 0.40 -24.46
N GLU A 199 -20.50 1.58 -24.81
CA GLU A 199 -19.85 2.45 -23.84
C GLU A 199 -20.85 3.01 -22.82
N VAL A 200 -20.35 3.41 -21.64
CA VAL A 200 -21.21 3.86 -20.53
C VAL A 200 -22.08 5.05 -20.90
N ARG A 201 -21.57 5.95 -21.77
CA ARG A 201 -22.28 7.17 -22.21
C ARG A 201 -23.35 6.89 -23.26
N ASP A 202 -23.27 5.73 -23.92
CA ASP A 202 -24.17 5.41 -25.02
C ASP A 202 -25.53 4.91 -24.51
N PRO A 203 -26.62 5.17 -25.25
CA PRO A 203 -27.91 4.63 -24.91
C PRO A 203 -27.94 3.11 -25.10
N VAL A 204 -28.54 2.40 -24.13
CA VAL A 204 -28.67 0.93 -24.20
C VAL A 204 -29.82 0.57 -25.13
N GLN A 205 -29.49 -0.10 -26.22
CA GLN A 205 -30.48 -0.68 -27.17
C GLN A 205 -30.84 -2.10 -26.71
N ARG A 206 -31.92 -2.63 -27.30
CA ARG A 206 -32.34 -4.02 -27.04
C ARG A 206 -31.24 -5.00 -27.44
N GLY A 207 -30.87 -5.90 -26.52
CA GLY A 207 -29.79 -6.88 -26.71
C GLY A 207 -28.38 -6.34 -26.41
N LYS A 208 -28.25 -5.07 -26.04
CA LYS A 208 -26.98 -4.47 -25.62
C LYS A 208 -26.90 -4.30 -24.13
N ILE A 209 -25.67 -4.27 -23.60
CA ILE A 209 -25.35 -3.99 -22.20
C ILE A 209 -24.17 -3.01 -22.13
N ARG A 210 -24.06 -2.25 -21.04
CA ARG A 210 -22.92 -1.36 -20.84
C ARG A 210 -21.66 -2.12 -20.44
N ASN A 211 -20.52 -1.67 -20.94
CA ASN A 211 -19.20 -2.20 -20.59
C ASN A 211 -18.82 -1.83 -19.14
N SER A 212 -19.37 -2.55 -18.18
CA SER A 212 -19.06 -2.34 -16.74
C SER A 212 -17.69 -2.92 -16.34
N ASN A 213 -17.25 -3.99 -17.03
CA ASN A 213 -15.97 -4.64 -16.70
C ASN A 213 -14.76 -3.72 -16.91
N ALA A 214 -14.75 -2.89 -17.97
CA ALA A 214 -13.65 -1.96 -18.20
C ALA A 214 -13.48 -0.97 -17.06
N HIS A 215 -14.57 -0.42 -16.53
CA HIS A 215 -14.52 0.52 -15.40
C HIS A 215 -14.14 -0.17 -14.09
N MET A 216 -14.64 -1.39 -13.87
CA MET A 216 -14.26 -2.20 -12.72
C MET A 216 -12.77 -2.55 -12.74
N LEU A 217 -12.27 -3.04 -13.88
CA LEU A 217 -10.85 -3.38 -14.06
C LEU A 217 -9.96 -2.15 -13.96
N ARG A 218 -10.35 -0.99 -14.49
CA ARG A 218 -9.63 0.28 -14.30
C ARG A 218 -9.40 0.55 -12.82
N ALA A 219 -10.46 0.53 -12.01
CA ALA A 219 -10.36 0.77 -10.58
C ALA A 219 -9.48 -0.29 -9.87
N GLN A 220 -9.56 -1.56 -10.28
CA GLN A 220 -8.71 -2.63 -9.73
C GLN A 220 -7.23 -2.46 -10.13
N ILE A 221 -6.93 -2.04 -11.36
CA ILE A 221 -5.57 -1.78 -11.85
C ILE A 221 -4.95 -0.62 -11.07
N GLU A 222 -5.68 0.49 -10.94
CA GLU A 222 -5.24 1.68 -10.20
C GLU A 222 -5.00 1.33 -8.71
N LYS A 223 -5.90 0.57 -8.10
CA LYS A 223 -5.75 0.05 -6.72
C LYS A 223 -4.54 -0.88 -6.56
N ALA A 224 -4.19 -1.64 -7.59
CA ALA A 224 -3.02 -2.51 -7.61
C ALA A 224 -1.70 -1.76 -7.83
N GLY A 225 -1.74 -0.46 -8.15
CA GLY A 225 -0.59 0.41 -8.39
C GLY A 225 -0.20 0.57 -9.86
N GLY A 226 -1.08 0.22 -10.81
CA GLY A 226 -0.88 0.39 -12.25
C GLY A 226 -1.53 1.66 -12.81
N GLU A 227 -1.15 2.00 -14.03
CA GLU A 227 -1.82 2.99 -14.88
C GLU A 227 -2.59 2.30 -16.01
N VAL A 228 -3.73 2.84 -16.42
CA VAL A 228 -4.60 2.21 -17.42
C VAL A 228 -4.55 2.94 -18.74
N ASN A 229 -4.19 2.21 -19.79
CA ASN A 229 -4.44 2.63 -21.17
C ASN A 229 -5.63 1.83 -21.73
N TYR A 230 -6.80 2.49 -21.84
CA TYR A 230 -8.03 1.85 -22.31
C TYR A 230 -8.17 2.02 -23.82
N PHE A 231 -8.20 0.92 -24.55
CA PHE A 231 -8.27 0.86 -26.02
C PHE A 231 -9.70 0.67 -26.58
N GLY A 232 -10.72 0.68 -25.71
CA GLY A 232 -12.11 0.59 -26.11
C GLY A 232 -12.66 -0.83 -26.26
N ILE A 233 -13.77 -0.94 -26.99
CA ILE A 233 -14.46 -2.19 -27.28
C ILE A 233 -14.01 -2.67 -28.66
N MET A 234 -13.48 -3.88 -28.73
CA MET A 234 -13.13 -4.52 -29.99
C MET A 234 -14.36 -5.14 -30.65
N PRO A 235 -14.50 -5.02 -31.95
CA PRO A 235 -15.53 -5.76 -32.71
C PRO A 235 -15.23 -7.27 -32.72
N ASP A 236 -16.28 -8.06 -32.93
CA ASP A 236 -16.17 -9.52 -33.07
C ASP A 236 -15.68 -9.90 -34.50
N ASP A 237 -14.45 -9.51 -34.80
CA ASP A 237 -13.73 -9.81 -36.03
C ASP A 237 -12.28 -10.17 -35.73
N LEU A 238 -11.82 -11.31 -36.21
CA LEU A 238 -10.49 -11.83 -35.87
C LEU A 238 -9.36 -10.90 -36.32
N SER A 239 -9.44 -10.34 -37.53
CA SER A 239 -8.39 -9.47 -38.09
C SER A 239 -8.28 -8.15 -37.32
N GLN A 240 -9.41 -7.57 -36.95
CA GLN A 240 -9.46 -6.34 -36.16
C GLN A 240 -9.00 -6.60 -34.72
N CYS A 241 -9.44 -7.72 -34.11
CA CYS A 241 -8.94 -8.14 -32.78
C CYS A 241 -7.44 -8.34 -32.78
N TYR A 242 -6.87 -9.02 -33.78
CA TYR A 242 -5.42 -9.22 -33.89
C TYR A 242 -4.68 -7.88 -34.00
N SER A 243 -5.14 -7.01 -34.89
CA SER A 243 -4.52 -5.70 -35.10
C SER A 243 -4.58 -4.82 -33.85
N ALA A 244 -5.73 -4.79 -33.15
CA ALA A 244 -5.91 -4.02 -31.92
C ALA A 244 -5.00 -4.54 -30.79
N VAL A 245 -4.95 -5.85 -30.57
CA VAL A 245 -4.08 -6.46 -29.55
C VAL A 245 -2.61 -6.20 -29.85
N LYS A 246 -2.19 -6.38 -31.11
CA LYS A 246 -0.82 -6.15 -31.55
C LYS A 246 -0.39 -4.69 -31.36
N SER A 247 -1.24 -3.73 -31.72
CA SER A 247 -0.97 -2.30 -31.53
C SER A 247 -0.91 -1.95 -30.04
N ALA A 248 -1.87 -2.42 -29.23
CA ALA A 248 -1.90 -2.16 -27.81
C ALA A 248 -0.61 -2.66 -27.11
N LEU A 249 -0.10 -3.83 -27.50
CA LEU A 249 1.14 -4.40 -26.94
C LEU A 249 2.38 -3.54 -27.18
N LEU A 250 2.38 -2.63 -28.15
CA LEU A 250 3.50 -1.69 -28.36
C LEU A 250 3.57 -0.58 -27.29
N GLU A 251 2.42 -0.26 -26.65
CA GLU A 251 2.26 0.90 -25.79
C GLU A 251 2.22 0.56 -24.29
N VAL A 252 2.12 -0.73 -23.93
CA VAL A 252 1.85 -1.15 -22.56
C VAL A 252 2.85 -2.18 -22.04
N ASP A 253 2.96 -2.31 -20.73
CA ASP A 253 3.80 -3.32 -20.07
C ASP A 253 3.08 -4.68 -19.98
N MET A 254 1.76 -4.70 -19.95
CA MET A 254 0.90 -5.89 -19.96
C MET A 254 -0.47 -5.57 -20.51
N LEU A 255 -1.19 -6.60 -20.96
CA LEU A 255 -2.51 -6.43 -21.59
C LEU A 255 -3.56 -7.27 -20.86
N ILE A 256 -4.70 -6.66 -20.56
CA ILE A 256 -5.89 -7.35 -20.05
C ILE A 256 -7.01 -7.21 -21.08
N THR A 257 -7.59 -8.35 -21.45
CA THR A 257 -8.80 -8.39 -22.27
C THR A 257 -9.96 -8.95 -21.45
N THR A 258 -11.17 -8.45 -21.63
CA THR A 258 -12.38 -8.98 -20.98
C THR A 258 -13.39 -9.41 -22.01
N GLY A 259 -13.88 -10.66 -21.91
CA GLY A 259 -14.68 -11.34 -22.95
C GLY A 259 -13.80 -12.10 -23.95
N GLY A 260 -14.42 -12.79 -24.92
CA GLY A 260 -13.75 -13.46 -26.04
C GLY A 260 -12.82 -14.63 -25.68
N VAL A 261 -12.84 -15.15 -24.46
CA VAL A 261 -11.90 -16.19 -23.95
C VAL A 261 -12.51 -17.58 -23.81
N SER A 262 -13.81 -17.74 -24.04
CA SER A 262 -14.50 -19.02 -23.88
C SER A 262 -14.25 -19.95 -25.09
N VAL A 263 -15.12 -20.88 -25.33
CA VAL A 263 -15.10 -21.84 -26.49
C VAL A 263 -16.22 -21.59 -27.45
N GLY A 264 -16.83 -20.42 -27.41
CA GLY A 264 -17.88 -20.01 -28.35
C GLY A 264 -17.32 -19.67 -29.74
N ASP A 265 -18.19 -19.67 -30.73
CA ASP A 265 -17.83 -19.43 -32.14
C ASP A 265 -17.33 -17.99 -32.39
N TYR A 266 -17.56 -17.08 -31.44
CA TYR A 266 -17.11 -15.67 -31.45
C TYR A 266 -15.97 -15.37 -30.51
N ASP A 267 -15.32 -16.39 -29.92
CA ASP A 267 -14.20 -16.21 -28.98
C ASP A 267 -12.87 -16.24 -29.75
N TYR A 268 -12.45 -15.11 -30.28
CA TYR A 268 -11.27 -15.00 -31.16
C TYR A 268 -9.93 -14.93 -30.45
N LEU A 269 -9.88 -14.63 -29.15
CA LEU A 269 -8.61 -14.45 -28.41
C LEU A 269 -7.65 -15.66 -28.45
N PRO A 270 -8.11 -16.92 -28.39
CA PRO A 270 -7.21 -18.07 -28.57
C PRO A 270 -6.48 -18.07 -29.93
N GLU A 271 -7.18 -17.72 -31.01
CA GLU A 271 -6.59 -17.63 -32.34
C GLU A 271 -5.69 -16.40 -32.49
N VAL A 272 -6.05 -15.27 -31.89
CA VAL A 272 -5.19 -14.08 -31.80
C VAL A 272 -3.86 -14.42 -31.10
N TYR A 273 -3.89 -15.11 -29.96
CA TYR A 273 -2.65 -15.53 -29.26
C TYR A 273 -1.79 -16.45 -30.12
N LYS A 274 -2.39 -17.36 -30.87
CA LYS A 274 -1.69 -18.22 -31.80
C LYS A 274 -1.02 -17.45 -32.94
N GLN A 275 -1.73 -16.49 -33.55
CA GLN A 275 -1.18 -15.64 -34.62
C GLN A 275 -0.06 -14.71 -34.09
N LEU A 276 -0.15 -14.26 -32.85
CA LEU A 276 0.91 -13.52 -32.16
C LEU A 276 2.10 -14.39 -31.75
N GLN A 277 2.00 -15.72 -31.93
CA GLN A 277 2.97 -16.69 -31.42
C GLN A 277 3.19 -16.59 -29.91
N ALA A 278 2.16 -16.16 -29.16
CA ALA A 278 2.19 -16.05 -27.73
C ALA A 278 2.16 -17.45 -27.07
N GLU A 279 3.01 -17.66 -26.08
CA GLU A 279 3.03 -18.87 -25.25
C GLU A 279 1.83 -18.86 -24.31
N VAL A 280 0.88 -19.77 -24.47
CA VAL A 280 -0.27 -19.93 -23.57
C VAL A 280 0.20 -20.70 -22.32
N LEU A 281 0.26 -20.02 -21.18
CA LEU A 281 0.65 -20.63 -19.90
C LEU A 281 -0.43 -21.57 -19.36
N PHE A 282 -1.68 -21.19 -19.55
CA PHE A 282 -2.89 -21.99 -19.32
C PHE A 282 -4.12 -21.31 -19.93
N ASN A 283 -5.16 -22.11 -20.18
CA ASN A 283 -6.44 -21.64 -20.74
C ASN A 283 -7.66 -22.19 -19.96
N LYS A 284 -7.43 -22.82 -18.79
CA LYS A 284 -8.49 -23.30 -17.90
C LYS A 284 -7.96 -23.49 -16.49
N ILE A 285 -8.71 -22.99 -15.51
CA ILE A 285 -8.38 -23.03 -14.09
C ILE A 285 -9.42 -23.86 -13.32
N ALA A 286 -8.99 -24.66 -12.36
CA ALA A 286 -9.87 -25.41 -11.47
C ALA A 286 -10.49 -24.52 -10.38
N MET A 287 -11.18 -23.44 -10.82
CA MET A 287 -11.86 -22.48 -9.94
C MET A 287 -13.28 -22.15 -10.39
N ARG A 288 -14.06 -21.57 -9.50
CA ARG A 288 -15.37 -20.94 -9.75
C ARG A 288 -15.51 -19.66 -8.93
N PRO A 289 -15.95 -18.54 -9.56
CA PRO A 289 -16.16 -18.34 -10.99
C PRO A 289 -14.84 -18.22 -11.76
N GLY A 290 -14.90 -18.08 -13.10
CA GLY A 290 -13.75 -17.71 -13.92
C GLY A 290 -12.87 -18.87 -14.41
N SER A 291 -13.42 -20.11 -14.51
CA SER A 291 -12.64 -21.29 -14.94
C SER A 291 -12.03 -21.18 -16.35
N VAL A 292 -12.56 -20.34 -17.22
CA VAL A 292 -12.08 -20.14 -18.61
C VAL A 292 -11.11 -18.98 -18.79
N THR A 293 -10.54 -18.49 -17.69
CA THR A 293 -9.46 -17.48 -17.75
C THR A 293 -8.25 -18.06 -18.47
N THR A 294 -7.70 -17.29 -19.41
CA THR A 294 -6.51 -17.62 -20.18
C THR A 294 -5.39 -16.64 -19.82
N VAL A 295 -4.18 -17.13 -19.61
CA VAL A 295 -3.00 -16.27 -19.52
C VAL A 295 -1.97 -16.75 -20.53
N ALA A 296 -1.43 -15.79 -21.29
CA ALA A 296 -0.38 -16.03 -22.27
C ALA A 296 0.79 -15.06 -22.03
N ARG A 297 1.93 -15.38 -22.62
CA ARG A 297 3.13 -14.56 -22.61
C ARG A 297 3.58 -14.30 -24.05
N MET A 298 3.92 -13.08 -24.33
CA MET A 298 4.58 -12.69 -25.57
C MET A 298 5.83 -11.88 -25.21
N GLU A 299 7.00 -12.42 -25.49
CA GLU A 299 8.29 -11.87 -25.05
C GLU A 299 8.35 -11.71 -23.53
N ASP A 300 8.42 -10.47 -23.02
CA ASP A 300 8.43 -10.13 -21.61
C ASP A 300 7.07 -9.61 -21.10
N LYS A 301 6.03 -9.62 -21.94
CA LYS A 301 4.70 -9.11 -21.61
C LYS A 301 3.71 -10.24 -21.32
N LEU A 302 2.91 -10.06 -20.29
CA LEU A 302 1.82 -10.97 -19.95
C LEU A 302 0.49 -10.46 -20.52
N LEU A 303 -0.29 -11.40 -21.05
CA LEU A 303 -1.60 -11.17 -21.63
C LEU A 303 -2.63 -11.95 -20.79
N PHE A 304 -3.59 -11.23 -20.22
CA PHE A 304 -4.64 -11.80 -19.38
C PHE A 304 -5.97 -11.75 -20.13
N GLY A 305 -6.50 -12.89 -20.53
CA GLY A 305 -7.84 -13.02 -21.06
C GLY A 305 -8.82 -13.37 -19.93
N LEU A 306 -9.58 -12.40 -19.47
CA LEU A 306 -10.54 -12.54 -18.38
C LEU A 306 -11.96 -12.75 -18.91
N SER A 307 -12.80 -13.40 -18.09
CA SER A 307 -14.19 -13.68 -18.43
C SER A 307 -15.01 -12.39 -18.67
N GLY A 308 -15.95 -12.42 -19.61
CA GLY A 308 -16.97 -11.37 -19.77
C GLY A 308 -17.95 -11.26 -18.59
N ASN A 309 -18.13 -12.32 -17.78
CA ASN A 309 -18.96 -12.29 -16.58
C ASN A 309 -18.30 -11.46 -15.46
N PRO A 310 -18.94 -10.42 -14.90
CA PRO A 310 -18.30 -9.47 -13.98
C PRO A 310 -17.63 -10.10 -12.75
N THR A 311 -18.30 -10.94 -11.99
CA THR A 311 -17.69 -11.59 -10.81
C THR A 311 -16.53 -12.50 -11.20
N ALA A 312 -16.61 -13.18 -12.33
CA ALA A 312 -15.53 -14.03 -12.83
C ALA A 312 -14.31 -13.19 -13.30
N CYS A 313 -14.56 -12.07 -13.93
CA CYS A 313 -13.57 -11.08 -14.32
C CYS A 313 -12.85 -10.50 -13.08
N TYR A 314 -13.62 -10.06 -12.09
CA TYR A 314 -13.14 -9.53 -10.83
C TYR A 314 -12.19 -10.51 -10.12
N VAL A 315 -12.66 -11.75 -9.89
CA VAL A 315 -11.87 -12.79 -9.20
C VAL A 315 -10.62 -13.14 -10.01
N GLY A 316 -10.74 -13.29 -11.34
CA GLY A 316 -9.60 -13.57 -12.21
C GLY A 316 -8.53 -12.48 -12.13
N PHE A 317 -8.93 -11.21 -12.08
CA PHE A 317 -8.03 -10.09 -11.90
C PHE A 317 -7.31 -10.16 -10.55
N GLU A 318 -8.06 -10.28 -9.44
CA GLU A 318 -7.51 -10.27 -8.08
C GLU A 318 -6.50 -11.40 -7.84
N LEU A 319 -6.71 -12.55 -8.45
CA LEU A 319 -5.84 -13.70 -8.26
C LEU A 319 -4.61 -13.73 -9.18
N LEU A 320 -4.73 -13.20 -10.41
CA LEU A 320 -3.73 -13.39 -11.46
C LEU A 320 -3.05 -12.09 -11.92
N ALA A 321 -3.82 -11.05 -12.25
CA ALA A 321 -3.27 -9.80 -12.76
C ALA A 321 -2.79 -8.86 -11.65
N ARG A 322 -3.56 -8.73 -10.55
CA ARG A 322 -3.20 -7.89 -9.42
C ARG A 322 -1.78 -8.17 -8.88
N PRO A 323 -1.37 -9.42 -8.56
CA PRO A 323 -0.05 -9.66 -8.00
C PRO A 323 1.08 -9.29 -8.96
N VAL A 324 0.85 -9.42 -10.27
CA VAL A 324 1.80 -8.99 -11.30
C VAL A 324 1.97 -7.47 -11.25
N ILE A 325 0.86 -6.72 -11.34
CA ILE A 325 0.84 -5.26 -11.31
C ILE A 325 1.50 -4.75 -10.01
N SER A 326 1.11 -5.32 -8.87
CA SER A 326 1.65 -4.95 -7.56
C SER A 326 3.16 -5.21 -7.45
N THR A 327 3.67 -6.30 -8.01
CA THR A 327 5.11 -6.58 -8.04
C THR A 327 5.86 -5.57 -8.91
N TYR A 328 5.34 -5.23 -10.08
CA TYR A 328 5.93 -4.18 -10.93
C TYR A 328 5.92 -2.82 -10.23
N ALA A 329 4.85 -2.50 -9.48
CA ALA A 329 4.76 -1.28 -8.68
C ALA A 329 5.67 -1.29 -7.44
N GLY A 330 6.39 -2.40 -7.16
CA GLY A 330 7.36 -2.51 -6.07
C GLY A 330 6.83 -3.11 -4.78
N LYS A 331 5.60 -3.61 -4.74
CA LYS A 331 5.03 -4.22 -3.54
C LYS A 331 5.67 -5.59 -3.27
N ARG A 332 6.22 -5.79 -2.04
CA ARG A 332 6.86 -7.05 -1.64
C ARG A 332 5.87 -8.19 -1.37
N THR A 333 4.68 -7.85 -0.92
CA THR A 333 3.59 -8.78 -0.61
C THR A 333 2.44 -8.57 -1.60
N PRO A 334 2.56 -9.05 -2.87
CA PRO A 334 1.67 -8.61 -3.95
C PRO A 334 0.28 -9.26 -3.92
N HIS A 335 0.14 -10.43 -3.29
CA HIS A 335 -1.12 -11.15 -3.21
C HIS A 335 -2.08 -10.55 -2.18
N LEU A 336 -3.37 -10.88 -2.31
CA LEU A 336 -4.35 -10.57 -1.27
C LEU A 336 -3.99 -11.28 0.03
N ARG A 337 -4.15 -10.59 1.15
CA ARG A 337 -3.95 -11.17 2.46
C ARG A 337 -5.01 -12.23 2.74
N LYS A 338 -4.57 -13.40 3.19
CA LYS A 338 -5.41 -14.51 3.57
C LYS A 338 -5.55 -14.57 5.09
N GLU A 339 -6.80 -14.68 5.56
CA GLU A 339 -7.15 -14.80 6.96
C GLU A 339 -8.10 -15.96 7.19
N LYS A 340 -8.29 -16.33 8.46
CA LYS A 340 -9.31 -17.28 8.91
C LYS A 340 -10.51 -16.54 9.47
N ALA A 341 -11.71 -16.95 9.07
CA ALA A 341 -12.95 -16.40 9.59
C ALA A 341 -13.97 -17.52 9.84
N LEU A 342 -14.94 -17.30 10.72
CA LEU A 342 -16.08 -18.18 10.84
C LEU A 342 -17.12 -17.84 9.77
N LEU A 343 -17.70 -18.84 9.15
CA LEU A 343 -18.76 -18.66 8.16
C LEU A 343 -20.02 -18.14 8.86
N GLY A 344 -20.53 -16.99 8.43
CA GLY A 344 -21.68 -16.32 9.04
C GLY A 344 -23.05 -16.80 8.54
N LYS A 345 -23.07 -17.69 7.52
CA LYS A 345 -24.29 -18.24 6.93
C LYS A 345 -23.97 -19.50 6.13
N ASP A 346 -24.85 -20.48 6.14
CA ASP A 346 -24.74 -21.73 5.39
C ASP A 346 -24.43 -21.49 3.89
N PHE A 347 -23.47 -22.23 3.36
CA PHE A 347 -23.16 -22.32 1.94
C PHE A 347 -23.15 -23.79 1.49
N LEU A 348 -24.31 -24.31 1.13
CA LEU A 348 -24.53 -25.74 0.90
C LEU A 348 -24.29 -26.20 -0.55
N LYS A 349 -23.77 -25.31 -1.43
CA LYS A 349 -23.50 -25.66 -2.82
C LYS A 349 -22.28 -26.58 -2.90
N PRO A 350 -22.34 -27.70 -3.66
CA PRO A 350 -21.19 -28.57 -3.87
C PRO A 350 -20.12 -27.85 -4.69
N ASN A 351 -18.86 -28.04 -4.33
CA ASN A 351 -17.72 -27.39 -4.95
C ASN A 351 -16.78 -28.41 -5.60
N PRO A 352 -16.96 -28.74 -6.91
CA PRO A 352 -16.05 -29.65 -7.61
C PRO A 352 -14.65 -29.01 -7.78
N PHE A 353 -14.57 -27.69 -7.86
CA PHE A 353 -13.34 -26.90 -7.91
C PHE A 353 -13.31 -25.91 -6.75
N MET A 354 -12.14 -25.32 -6.48
CA MET A 354 -12.03 -24.21 -5.55
C MET A 354 -13.01 -23.09 -5.91
N ARG A 355 -13.73 -22.57 -4.94
CA ARG A 355 -14.73 -21.54 -5.16
C ARG A 355 -14.40 -20.28 -4.37
N PHE A 356 -14.48 -19.14 -5.05
CA PHE A 356 -14.36 -17.81 -4.49
C PHE A 356 -15.73 -17.16 -4.46
N VAL A 357 -16.18 -16.80 -3.28
CA VAL A 357 -17.54 -16.24 -3.07
C VAL A 357 -17.39 -14.86 -2.46
N SER A 358 -17.96 -13.85 -3.14
CA SER A 358 -18.02 -12.49 -2.58
C SER A 358 -18.75 -12.50 -1.26
N GLY A 359 -18.13 -11.95 -0.23
CA GLY A 359 -18.63 -11.93 1.15
C GLY A 359 -18.44 -10.57 1.80
N ARG A 360 -19.01 -10.45 2.98
CA ARG A 360 -18.84 -9.31 3.87
C ARG A 360 -18.27 -9.78 5.20
N LEU A 361 -17.30 -9.02 5.71
CA LEU A 361 -16.70 -9.26 7.02
C LEU A 361 -17.44 -8.48 8.11
N SER A 362 -17.48 -9.06 9.29
CA SER A 362 -17.98 -8.44 10.51
C SER A 362 -17.29 -9.06 11.72
N TYR A 363 -17.46 -8.46 12.89
CA TYR A 363 -16.99 -9.05 14.14
C TYR A 363 -18.17 -9.43 15.01
N ARG A 364 -18.12 -10.62 15.61
CA ARG A 364 -19.06 -11.08 16.62
C ARG A 364 -18.25 -11.70 17.78
N GLU A 365 -18.41 -11.16 18.98
CA GLU A 365 -17.71 -11.66 20.19
C GLU A 365 -16.17 -11.80 19.99
N GLY A 366 -15.57 -10.81 19.31
CA GLY A 366 -14.13 -10.79 19.04
C GLY A 366 -13.66 -11.70 17.89
N GLN A 367 -14.56 -12.48 17.27
CA GLN A 367 -14.24 -13.37 16.15
C GLN A 367 -14.59 -12.71 14.81
N LEU A 368 -13.74 -12.93 13.81
CA LEU A 368 -13.98 -12.49 12.43
C LEU A 368 -15.02 -13.41 11.78
N ILE A 369 -16.09 -12.84 11.28
CA ILE A 369 -17.20 -13.54 10.62
C ILE A 369 -17.23 -13.15 9.14
N ALA A 370 -17.27 -14.13 8.26
CA ALA A 370 -17.40 -13.94 6.81
C ALA A 370 -18.76 -14.45 6.33
N SER A 371 -19.61 -13.54 5.89
CA SER A 371 -20.96 -13.88 5.41
C SER A 371 -21.03 -13.80 3.89
N PRO A 372 -21.41 -14.90 3.18
CA PRO A 372 -21.65 -14.86 1.74
C PRO A 372 -22.74 -13.85 1.39
N LEU A 373 -22.54 -13.06 0.35
CA LEU A 373 -23.57 -12.16 -0.17
C LEU A 373 -24.71 -12.96 -0.81
N SER A 374 -25.91 -12.39 -0.79
CA SER A 374 -27.14 -13.11 -1.17
C SER A 374 -27.18 -13.55 -2.62
N PHE A 375 -26.54 -12.79 -3.51
CA PHE A 375 -26.50 -13.07 -4.94
C PHE A 375 -25.08 -13.46 -5.39
N THR A 376 -24.85 -14.75 -5.62
CA THR A 376 -23.52 -15.33 -5.91
C THR A 376 -23.37 -15.86 -7.34
N LYS A 377 -24.15 -15.36 -8.32
CA LYS A 377 -23.98 -15.74 -9.73
C LYS A 377 -22.77 -15.02 -10.34
N SER A 378 -22.12 -15.65 -11.31
CA SER A 378 -20.94 -15.07 -11.99
C SER A 378 -21.23 -13.76 -12.73
N SER A 379 -22.48 -13.54 -13.13
CA SER A 379 -22.97 -12.33 -13.80
C SER A 379 -23.35 -11.19 -12.82
N ALA A 380 -23.22 -11.41 -11.50
CA ALA A 380 -23.61 -10.40 -10.50
C ALA A 380 -22.64 -9.23 -10.48
N VAL A 381 -23.11 -8.01 -10.69
CA VAL A 381 -22.35 -6.77 -10.48
C VAL A 381 -22.66 -6.19 -9.11
N SER A 382 -23.94 -6.16 -8.74
CA SER A 382 -24.41 -5.51 -7.50
C SER A 382 -23.79 -6.10 -6.22
N SER A 383 -23.52 -7.40 -6.19
CA SER A 383 -22.87 -8.03 -5.04
C SER A 383 -21.41 -7.60 -4.88
N LEU A 384 -20.71 -7.25 -5.95
CA LEU A 384 -19.31 -6.79 -5.88
C LEU A 384 -19.19 -5.44 -5.16
N ALA A 385 -20.18 -4.57 -5.29
CA ALA A 385 -20.19 -3.25 -4.64
C ALA A 385 -20.24 -3.31 -3.11
N HIS A 386 -20.58 -4.46 -2.55
CA HIS A 386 -20.72 -4.68 -1.10
C HIS A 386 -19.72 -5.71 -0.56
N ALA A 387 -18.85 -6.24 -1.41
CA ALA A 387 -17.87 -7.24 -1.03
C ALA A 387 -16.59 -6.58 -0.49
N ASP A 388 -16.17 -6.97 0.69
CA ASP A 388 -14.88 -6.64 1.28
C ASP A 388 -13.96 -7.87 1.39
N THR A 389 -14.48 -9.05 1.02
CA THR A 389 -13.73 -10.31 1.04
C THR A 389 -14.15 -11.29 -0.05
N LEU A 390 -13.23 -12.19 -0.40
CA LEU A 390 -13.53 -13.41 -1.13
C LEU A 390 -13.40 -14.61 -0.19
N ILE A 391 -14.53 -15.28 0.11
CA ILE A 391 -14.56 -16.49 0.93
C ILE A 391 -14.11 -17.65 0.04
N ILE A 392 -13.15 -18.45 0.52
CA ILE A 392 -12.60 -19.59 -0.21
C ILE A 392 -13.26 -20.87 0.28
N PHE A 393 -13.91 -21.59 -0.64
CA PHE A 393 -14.37 -22.96 -0.40
C PHE A 393 -13.52 -23.93 -1.22
N PRO A 394 -12.76 -24.83 -0.59
CA PRO A 394 -11.94 -25.81 -1.30
C PRO A 394 -12.75 -26.71 -2.25
N GLY A 395 -12.10 -27.15 -3.32
CA GLY A 395 -12.67 -28.14 -4.23
C GLY A 395 -12.89 -29.50 -3.54
N GLY A 396 -13.84 -30.30 -4.07
CA GLY A 396 -14.19 -31.61 -3.51
C GLY A 396 -15.12 -31.58 -2.28
N THR A 397 -15.58 -30.40 -1.86
CA THR A 397 -16.44 -30.24 -0.68
C THR A 397 -17.93 -30.25 -1.05
N ARG A 398 -18.78 -30.72 -0.10
CA ARG A 398 -20.24 -30.82 -0.28
C ARG A 398 -21.04 -29.68 0.33
N GLY A 399 -20.38 -28.69 0.89
CA GLY A 399 -20.99 -27.52 1.52
C GLY A 399 -20.38 -27.18 2.88
N TYR A 400 -20.70 -26.00 3.36
CA TYR A 400 -20.24 -25.47 4.64
C TYR A 400 -21.44 -24.95 5.43
N LYS A 401 -21.46 -25.18 6.71
CA LYS A 401 -22.46 -24.67 7.65
C LYS A 401 -21.96 -23.41 8.35
N GLU A 402 -22.88 -22.59 8.81
CA GLU A 402 -22.59 -21.46 9.70
C GLU A 402 -21.72 -21.91 10.88
N GLY A 403 -20.77 -21.06 11.28
CA GLY A 403 -19.82 -21.35 12.34
C GLY A 403 -18.59 -22.18 11.92
N MET A 404 -18.58 -22.77 10.73
CA MET A 404 -17.37 -23.46 10.22
C MET A 404 -16.27 -22.49 9.88
N LEU A 405 -15.00 -22.87 10.14
CA LEU A 405 -13.82 -22.09 9.78
C LEU A 405 -13.59 -22.13 8.27
N VAL A 406 -13.41 -20.97 7.68
CA VAL A 406 -13.12 -20.77 6.24
C VAL A 406 -11.92 -19.85 6.06
N ASP A 407 -11.25 -19.98 4.92
CA ASP A 407 -10.27 -19.02 4.47
C ASP A 407 -10.96 -17.86 3.76
N VAL A 408 -10.44 -16.66 3.96
CA VAL A 408 -10.91 -15.43 3.29
C VAL A 408 -9.73 -14.65 2.72
N LEU A 409 -9.93 -14.01 1.58
CA LEU A 409 -8.99 -13.04 1.01
C LEU A 409 -9.54 -11.64 1.24
N LEU A 410 -8.75 -10.78 1.88
CA LEU A 410 -9.15 -9.41 2.20
C LEU A 410 -8.98 -8.52 0.97
N LEU A 411 -10.09 -7.90 0.49
CA LEU A 411 -10.08 -7.10 -0.73
C LEU A 411 -9.51 -5.69 -0.52
N ASP A 412 -9.65 -5.13 0.69
CA ASP A 412 -9.24 -3.76 1.02
C ASP A 412 -7.97 -3.67 1.88
N ASP A 413 -7.27 -4.79 2.07
CA ASP A 413 -6.03 -4.81 2.83
C ASP A 413 -4.84 -4.32 2.00
N VAL A 414 -4.14 -3.32 2.52
CA VAL A 414 -2.93 -2.76 1.89
C VAL A 414 -1.68 -3.59 2.14
N GLN A 415 -1.63 -4.41 3.19
CA GLN A 415 -0.45 -5.22 3.54
C GLN A 415 -0.22 -6.35 2.54
N GLY A 416 -1.28 -7.05 2.18
CA GLY A 416 -1.19 -8.22 1.32
C GLY A 416 -0.51 -9.41 1.99
N SER A 417 -0.17 -10.43 1.22
CA SER A 417 0.61 -11.58 1.65
C SER A 417 1.69 -11.93 0.64
N GLU A 418 2.75 -12.59 1.12
CA GLU A 418 3.83 -13.09 0.26
C GLU A 418 3.31 -14.22 -0.63
N TRP A 419 2.60 -15.17 -0.04
CA TRP A 419 1.98 -16.30 -0.74
C TRP A 419 0.70 -16.75 -0.01
N PRO A 420 -0.47 -16.67 -0.61
CA PRO A 420 -1.73 -17.01 0.06
C PRO A 420 -2.12 -18.50 -0.04
N TRP A 421 -1.35 -19.33 -0.77
CA TRP A 421 -1.68 -20.73 -1.09
C TRP A 421 -0.95 -21.76 -0.26
#